data_9a362eb02d2e504e62bff4b2b72d44fc
#
_entry.id   9a362eb02d2e504e62bff4b2b72d44fc
#
_cell.length_a   1.000
_cell.length_b   1.000
_cell.length_c   1.000
_cell.angle_alpha   90.00
_cell.angle_beta   90.00
_cell.angle_gamma   90.00
#
_symmetry.space_group_name_H-M   'P 1'
#
loop_
_entity.id
_entity.type
_entity.pdbx_description
1 polymer ?
#
loop_
_entity_poly.entity_id
_entity_poly.type
_entity_poly.pdbx_seq_one_letter_code
_entity_poly.pdbx_strand_id
1 'polypeptide(L)'
;RALLLYGTLARYQRELRGLLVEFKVASAQEAYAALAAVAGVNEQELAEALRAGSRLERTGMVENLISEHNITDLADLMKVSEQLPPVLMREYKAPAELMAVFTRPSAKIELTPTDFAFVADDVKVLTTLLANAVASKTAGVNVLLYGPPGTGKTELARVCAHAAGLELFEVEYAD
;
A
#
# COMPACT_ATOMS: atom_id res chain seq x y z
N ARG A 1 -2.77 10.05 -9.41
CA ARG A 1 -2.68 9.14 -10.57
C ARG A 1 -1.55 9.54 -11.51
N ALA A 2 -1.50 10.78 -11.99
CA ALA A 2 -0.46 11.28 -12.91
C ALA A 2 0.96 11.05 -12.38
N LEU A 3 1.22 11.31 -11.09
CA LEU A 3 2.53 11.09 -10.46
C LEU A 3 2.95 9.62 -10.45
N LEU A 4 2.03 8.70 -10.13
CA LEU A 4 2.32 7.27 -10.16
C LEU A 4 2.63 6.79 -11.59
N LEU A 5 1.87 7.28 -12.56
CA LEU A 5 2.12 6.98 -13.97
C LEU A 5 3.47 7.54 -14.42
N TYR A 6 3.76 8.80 -14.09
CA TYR A 6 5.06 9.43 -14.40
C TYR A 6 6.23 8.62 -13.82
N GLY A 7 6.23 8.35 -12.52
CA GLY A 7 7.31 7.61 -11.88
C GLY A 7 7.47 6.20 -12.44
N THR A 8 6.36 5.54 -12.81
CA THR A 8 6.40 4.23 -13.46
C THR A 8 7.01 4.32 -14.87
N LEU A 9 6.53 5.24 -15.70
CA LEU A 9 7.02 5.40 -17.06
C LEU A 9 8.46 5.87 -17.10
N ALA A 10 8.85 6.85 -16.26
CA ALA A 10 10.22 7.33 -16.15
C ALA A 10 11.22 6.22 -15.81
N ARG A 11 10.79 5.23 -15.03
CA ARG A 11 11.65 4.11 -14.63
C ARG A 11 11.68 2.97 -15.66
N TYR A 12 10.53 2.62 -16.24
CA TYR A 12 10.38 1.38 -17.02
C TYR A 12 10.25 1.59 -18.53
N GLN A 13 9.91 2.80 -18.97
CA GLN A 13 9.87 3.14 -20.40
C GLN A 13 11.22 3.72 -20.85
N ARG A 14 12.03 2.91 -21.52
CA ARG A 14 13.40 3.27 -21.90
C ARG A 14 13.50 4.55 -22.72
N GLU A 15 12.62 4.71 -23.68
CA GLU A 15 12.63 5.88 -24.58
C GLU A 15 12.26 7.16 -23.83
N LEU A 16 11.22 7.11 -22.99
CA LEU A 16 10.81 8.24 -22.17
C LEU A 16 11.90 8.59 -21.15
N ARG A 17 12.51 7.59 -20.51
CA ARG A 17 13.62 7.83 -19.59
C ARG A 17 14.78 8.55 -20.29
N GLY A 18 15.13 8.13 -21.52
CA GLY A 18 16.16 8.79 -22.33
C GLY A 18 15.86 10.26 -22.57
N LEU A 19 14.62 10.60 -22.89
CA LEU A 19 14.19 11.99 -23.03
C LEU A 19 14.27 12.77 -21.70
N LEU A 20 13.79 12.18 -20.61
CA LEU A 20 13.75 12.84 -19.29
C LEU A 20 15.16 13.15 -18.75
N VAL A 21 16.16 12.34 -19.05
CA VAL A 21 17.57 12.55 -18.67
C VAL A 21 18.16 13.77 -19.38
N GLU A 22 17.69 14.12 -20.57
CA GLU A 22 18.13 15.33 -21.30
C GLU A 22 17.61 16.63 -20.67
N PHE A 23 16.50 16.58 -19.93
CA PHE A 23 15.94 17.73 -19.23
C PHE A 23 16.63 17.93 -17.88
N LYS A 24 17.69 18.76 -17.91
CA LYS A 24 18.44 19.09 -16.70
C LYS A 24 17.66 20.06 -15.82
N VAL A 25 17.77 19.89 -14.52
CA VAL A 25 17.19 20.77 -13.49
C VAL A 25 18.30 21.24 -12.55
N ALA A 26 18.28 22.52 -12.23
CA ALA A 26 19.32 23.15 -11.41
C ALA A 26 18.88 23.29 -9.94
N SER A 27 17.60 23.09 -9.65
CA SER A 27 17.06 23.25 -8.29
C SER A 27 15.83 22.40 -8.06
N ALA A 28 15.51 22.13 -6.81
CA ALA A 28 14.27 21.46 -6.41
C ALA A 28 13.03 22.24 -6.89
N GLN A 29 13.05 23.57 -6.85
CA GLN A 29 11.94 24.39 -7.32
C GLN A 29 11.69 24.18 -8.81
N GLU A 30 12.74 24.15 -9.61
CA GLU A 30 12.66 23.90 -11.05
C GLU A 30 12.13 22.48 -11.34
N ALA A 31 12.57 21.49 -10.55
CA ALA A 31 12.07 20.12 -10.63
C ALA A 31 10.57 20.02 -10.30
N TYR A 32 10.09 20.72 -9.26
CA TYR A 32 8.67 20.78 -8.92
C TYR A 32 7.86 21.45 -10.02
N ALA A 33 8.32 22.59 -10.56
CA ALA A 33 7.64 23.28 -11.65
C ALA A 33 7.52 22.40 -12.91
N ALA A 34 8.61 21.75 -13.30
CA ALA A 34 8.63 20.86 -14.46
C ALA A 34 7.71 19.64 -14.25
N LEU A 35 7.77 19.01 -13.10
CA LEU A 35 6.91 17.85 -12.78
C LEU A 35 5.43 18.24 -12.70
N ALA A 36 5.10 19.41 -12.18
CA ALA A 36 3.73 19.95 -12.12
C ALA A 36 3.17 20.17 -13.54
N ALA A 37 3.99 20.74 -14.43
CA ALA A 37 3.64 20.93 -15.83
C ALA A 37 3.38 19.60 -16.55
N VAL A 38 4.26 18.60 -16.37
CA VAL A 38 4.10 17.26 -16.95
C VAL A 38 2.87 16.54 -16.39
N ALA A 39 2.64 16.65 -15.10
CA ALA A 39 1.49 16.02 -14.43
C ALA A 39 0.16 16.74 -14.66
N GLY A 40 0.19 17.97 -15.21
CA GLY A 40 -1.00 18.80 -15.43
C GLY A 40 -1.67 19.25 -14.12
N VAL A 41 -0.89 19.49 -13.08
CA VAL A 41 -1.34 19.89 -11.75
C VAL A 41 -0.67 21.21 -11.32
N ASN A 42 -1.22 21.85 -10.29
CA ASN A 42 -0.60 23.01 -9.68
C ASN A 42 0.65 22.60 -8.86
N GLU A 43 1.70 23.44 -8.86
CA GLU A 43 2.93 23.17 -8.08
C GLU A 43 2.67 23.00 -6.58
N GLN A 44 1.70 23.72 -6.03
CA GLN A 44 1.34 23.65 -4.63
C GLN A 44 0.67 22.31 -4.28
N GLU A 45 -0.26 21.85 -5.13
CA GLU A 45 -0.89 20.53 -5.00
C GLU A 45 0.15 19.40 -5.12
N LEU A 46 1.11 19.58 -6.04
CA LEU A 46 2.20 18.63 -6.22
C LEU A 46 3.10 18.56 -4.98
N ALA A 47 3.51 19.72 -4.45
CA ALA A 47 4.35 19.81 -3.26
C ALA A 47 3.67 19.20 -2.03
N GLU A 48 2.36 19.41 -1.86
CA GLU A 48 1.57 18.77 -0.82
C GLU A 48 1.48 17.25 -0.98
N ALA A 49 1.29 16.77 -2.22
CA ALA A 49 1.20 15.35 -2.52
C ALA A 49 2.51 14.58 -2.28
N LEU A 50 3.65 15.26 -2.49
CA LEU A 50 5.00 14.71 -2.32
C LEU A 50 5.65 15.07 -0.97
N ARG A 51 4.95 15.82 -0.11
CA ARG A 51 5.47 16.20 1.20
C ARG A 51 5.69 14.97 2.09
N ALA A 52 6.70 15.04 2.97
CA ALA A 52 6.94 14.06 4.02
C ALA A 52 5.68 13.84 4.87
N GLY A 53 5.32 12.60 5.11
CA GLY A 53 4.10 12.19 5.79
C GLY A 53 2.82 12.29 4.93
N SER A 54 2.94 12.60 3.64
CA SER A 54 1.80 12.60 2.71
C SER A 54 1.17 11.20 2.55
N ARG A 55 -0.03 11.17 2.00
CA ARG A 55 -0.70 9.89 1.74
C ARG A 55 0.10 8.99 0.78
N LEU A 56 0.75 9.56 -0.23
CA LEU A 56 1.55 8.80 -1.18
C LEU A 56 2.79 8.19 -0.52
N GLU A 57 3.51 8.97 0.28
CA GLU A 57 4.69 8.49 0.98
C GLU A 57 4.35 7.38 1.99
N ARG A 58 3.31 7.61 2.82
CA ARG A 58 2.87 6.62 3.82
C ARG A 58 2.42 5.29 3.24
N THR A 59 2.03 5.25 1.96
CA THR A 59 1.73 3.98 1.28
C THR A 59 2.97 3.20 0.87
N GLY A 60 4.17 3.80 0.93
CA GLY A 60 5.40 3.21 0.42
C GLY A 60 5.43 3.01 -1.10
N MET A 61 4.42 3.51 -1.82
CA MET A 61 4.34 3.37 -3.28
C MET A 61 5.26 4.33 -4.02
N VAL A 62 5.53 5.49 -3.41
CA VAL A 62 6.36 6.55 -3.99
C VAL A 62 7.27 7.12 -2.91
N GLU A 63 8.53 7.27 -3.24
CA GLU A 63 9.54 8.00 -2.50
C GLU A 63 9.88 9.27 -3.28
N ASN A 64 9.83 10.43 -2.61
CA ASN A 64 10.16 11.71 -3.21
C ASN A 64 11.67 11.94 -3.13
N LEU A 65 12.34 12.07 -4.26
CA LEU A 65 13.78 12.31 -4.35
C LEU A 65 14.13 13.78 -4.62
N ILE A 66 13.14 14.65 -4.83
CA ILE A 66 13.36 16.06 -5.21
C ILE A 66 14.11 16.86 -4.13
N SER A 67 13.95 16.47 -2.86
CA SER A 67 14.66 17.10 -1.74
C SER A 67 16.08 16.59 -1.54
N GLU A 68 16.50 15.55 -2.23
CA GLU A 68 17.86 15.04 -2.16
C GLU A 68 18.83 15.90 -2.98
N HIS A 69 20.02 16.13 -2.45
CA HIS A 69 20.98 17.13 -2.95
C HIS A 69 21.60 16.85 -4.33
N ASN A 70 21.17 15.81 -5.03
CA ASN A 70 21.80 15.34 -6.26
C ASN A 70 20.85 15.19 -7.46
N ILE A 71 19.72 15.91 -7.47
CA ILE A 71 18.83 15.89 -8.65
C ILE A 71 19.51 16.65 -9.78
N THR A 72 19.69 15.99 -10.90
CA THR A 72 20.31 16.57 -12.11
C THR A 72 19.38 16.63 -13.31
N ASP A 73 18.29 15.85 -13.28
CA ASP A 73 17.38 15.73 -14.41
C ASP A 73 15.98 15.26 -13.97
N LEU A 74 15.07 15.17 -14.93
CA LEU A 74 13.68 14.78 -14.65
C LEU A 74 13.46 13.26 -14.52
N ALA A 75 14.43 12.42 -14.84
CA ALA A 75 14.24 10.97 -14.83
C ALA A 75 14.17 10.39 -13.41
N ASP A 76 14.86 11.00 -12.45
CA ASP A 76 15.06 10.47 -11.10
C ASP A 76 14.44 11.35 -10.00
N LEU A 77 13.32 12.03 -10.29
CA LEU A 77 12.62 12.88 -9.33
C LEU A 77 11.89 12.09 -8.23
N MET A 78 11.51 10.86 -8.53
CA MET A 78 10.85 9.98 -7.59
C MET A 78 11.16 8.52 -7.85
N LYS A 79 11.14 7.73 -6.79
CA LYS A 79 11.24 6.28 -6.87
C LYS A 79 9.85 5.68 -6.65
N VAL A 80 9.46 4.76 -7.52
CA VAL A 80 8.22 4.00 -7.37
C VAL A 80 8.54 2.58 -6.91
N SER A 81 7.66 2.03 -6.07
CA SER A 81 7.75 0.63 -5.64
C SER A 81 7.81 -0.31 -6.85
N GLU A 82 8.66 -1.33 -6.80
CA GLU A 82 8.80 -2.31 -7.89
C GLU A 82 7.53 -3.12 -8.14
N GLN A 83 6.65 -3.19 -7.17
CA GLN A 83 5.36 -3.87 -7.28
C GLN A 83 4.32 -3.03 -8.03
N LEU A 84 4.52 -1.72 -8.14
CA LEU A 84 3.52 -0.81 -8.70
C LEU A 84 3.37 -0.92 -10.23
N PRO A 85 4.44 -1.01 -11.05
CA PRO A 85 4.31 -1.03 -12.51
C PRO A 85 3.49 -2.20 -13.04
N PRO A 86 3.68 -3.45 -12.59
CA PRO A 86 2.86 -4.57 -13.04
C PRO A 86 1.37 -4.36 -12.71
N VAL A 87 1.09 -3.66 -11.60
CA VAL A 87 -0.28 -3.33 -11.17
C VAL A 87 -0.89 -2.25 -12.05
N LEU A 88 -0.15 -1.17 -12.33
CA LEU A 88 -0.66 -0.04 -13.13
C LEU A 88 -0.82 -0.36 -14.61
N MET A 89 -0.06 -1.29 -15.13
CA MET A 89 -0.07 -1.69 -16.54
C MET A 89 -1.12 -2.77 -16.86
N ARG A 90 -1.88 -3.22 -15.87
CA ARG A 90 -2.92 -4.23 -16.02
C ARG A 90 -4.31 -3.59 -15.95
N GLU A 91 -5.23 -4.09 -16.76
CA GLU A 91 -6.65 -3.78 -16.65
C GLU A 91 -7.31 -4.62 -15.56
N TYR A 92 -8.14 -3.99 -14.73
CA TYR A 92 -8.91 -4.62 -13.67
C TYR A 92 -10.39 -4.37 -13.91
N LYS A 93 -11.17 -5.43 -13.96
CA LYS A 93 -12.64 -5.37 -14.15
C LYS A 93 -13.37 -5.05 -12.85
N ALA A 94 -12.76 -5.40 -11.73
CA ALA A 94 -13.35 -5.16 -10.40
C ALA A 94 -12.26 -4.82 -9.36
N PRO A 95 -12.59 -4.05 -8.31
CA PRO A 95 -11.66 -3.76 -7.20
C PRO A 95 -11.06 -5.02 -6.54
N ALA A 96 -11.80 -6.12 -6.49
CA ALA A 96 -11.34 -7.40 -5.94
C ALA A 96 -10.13 -7.97 -6.71
N GLU A 97 -10.08 -7.79 -8.03
CA GLU A 97 -8.92 -8.22 -8.83
C GLU A 97 -7.66 -7.42 -8.52
N LEU A 98 -7.81 -6.12 -8.21
CA LEU A 98 -6.71 -5.29 -7.75
C LEU A 98 -6.23 -5.72 -6.36
N MET A 99 -7.16 -6.02 -5.46
CA MET A 99 -6.83 -6.52 -4.12
C MET A 99 -6.07 -7.86 -4.19
N ALA A 100 -6.43 -8.74 -5.10
CA ALA A 100 -5.78 -10.03 -5.30
C ALA A 100 -4.31 -9.95 -5.75
N VAL A 101 -3.82 -8.77 -6.13
CA VAL A 101 -2.39 -8.56 -6.42
C VAL A 101 -1.56 -8.46 -5.13
N PHE A 102 -2.17 -7.92 -4.06
CA PHE A 102 -1.49 -7.64 -2.79
C PHE A 102 -1.89 -8.59 -1.67
N THR A 103 -2.96 -9.35 -1.89
CA THR A 103 -3.53 -10.22 -0.87
C THR A 103 -3.91 -11.56 -1.49
N ARG A 104 -3.89 -12.57 -0.66
CA ARG A 104 -4.49 -13.88 -0.99
C ARG A 104 -5.62 -14.19 -0.01
N PRO A 105 -6.68 -14.86 -0.44
CA PRO A 105 -7.67 -15.40 0.49
C PRO A 105 -6.98 -16.30 1.51
N SER A 106 -7.37 -16.18 2.75
CA SER A 106 -6.82 -17.04 3.80
C SER A 106 -7.14 -18.50 3.53
N ALA A 107 -6.28 -19.39 3.99
CA ALA A 107 -6.50 -20.83 3.88
C ALA A 107 -7.81 -21.24 4.55
N LYS A 108 -8.35 -22.39 4.11
CA LYS A 108 -9.56 -22.97 4.70
C LYS A 108 -9.35 -23.20 6.19
N ILE A 109 -10.36 -22.83 6.97
CA ILE A 109 -10.35 -22.97 8.43
C ILE A 109 -10.71 -24.39 8.77
N GLU A 110 -9.84 -25.07 9.52
CA GLU A 110 -10.05 -26.40 10.03
C GLU A 110 -10.34 -26.40 11.55
N LEU A 111 -9.89 -25.33 12.24
CA LEU A 111 -10.07 -25.16 13.68
C LEU A 111 -11.34 -24.36 14.00
N THR A 112 -11.81 -24.53 15.22
CA THR A 112 -13.01 -23.90 15.78
C THR A 112 -12.65 -23.08 17.03
N PRO A 113 -13.52 -22.19 17.53
CA PRO A 113 -13.28 -21.47 18.77
C PRO A 113 -12.99 -22.37 19.97
N THR A 114 -13.49 -23.61 19.98
CA THR A 114 -13.29 -24.58 21.06
C THR A 114 -11.86 -25.13 21.12
N ASP A 115 -11.14 -25.10 20.02
CA ASP A 115 -9.72 -25.49 19.97
C ASP A 115 -8.80 -24.49 20.67
N PHE A 116 -9.34 -23.29 20.95
CA PHE A 116 -8.68 -22.20 21.66
C PHE A 116 -9.21 -21.99 23.09
N ALA A 117 -9.70 -23.08 23.71
CA ALA A 117 -10.26 -23.01 25.06
C ALA A 117 -9.32 -22.39 26.12
N PHE A 118 -8.00 -22.50 25.93
CA PHE A 118 -6.97 -21.91 26.79
C PHE A 118 -6.88 -20.36 26.72
N VAL A 119 -7.50 -19.74 25.70
CA VAL A 119 -7.64 -18.29 25.53
C VAL A 119 -9.09 -17.92 25.20
N ALA A 120 -10.06 -18.65 25.76
CA ALA A 120 -11.47 -18.49 25.43
C ALA A 120 -12.02 -17.07 25.66
N ASP A 121 -11.56 -16.39 26.69
CA ASP A 121 -11.96 -15.01 26.96
C ASP A 121 -11.45 -14.05 25.90
N ASP A 122 -10.20 -14.21 25.45
CA ASP A 122 -9.63 -13.41 24.36
C ASP A 122 -10.36 -13.68 23.03
N VAL A 123 -10.68 -14.94 22.74
CA VAL A 123 -11.48 -15.32 21.56
C VAL A 123 -12.83 -14.62 21.58
N LYS A 124 -13.51 -14.63 22.73
CA LYS A 124 -14.82 -13.99 22.89
C LYS A 124 -14.73 -12.47 22.69
N VAL A 125 -13.75 -11.83 23.34
CA VAL A 125 -13.52 -10.39 23.20
C VAL A 125 -13.23 -10.02 21.76
N LEU A 126 -12.34 -10.74 21.10
CA LEU A 126 -11.93 -10.48 19.74
C LEU A 126 -13.08 -10.67 18.74
N THR A 127 -13.79 -11.78 18.85
CA THR A 127 -14.96 -12.06 17.98
C THR A 127 -16.05 -11.01 18.17
N THR A 128 -16.32 -10.60 19.41
CA THR A 128 -17.31 -9.55 19.73
C THR A 128 -16.88 -8.19 19.16
N LEU A 129 -15.60 -7.83 19.31
CA LEU A 129 -15.04 -6.59 18.75
C LEU A 129 -15.22 -6.55 17.21
N LEU A 130 -14.85 -7.63 16.53
CA LEU A 130 -14.97 -7.73 15.08
C LEU A 130 -16.44 -7.68 14.64
N ALA A 131 -17.33 -8.42 15.28
CA ALA A 131 -18.74 -8.42 14.97
C ALA A 131 -19.38 -7.03 15.15
N ASN A 132 -19.01 -6.31 16.23
CA ASN A 132 -19.48 -4.96 16.48
C ASN A 132 -18.94 -3.97 15.43
N ALA A 133 -17.67 -4.09 15.03
CA ALA A 133 -17.07 -3.28 13.98
C ALA A 133 -17.81 -3.43 12.65
N VAL A 134 -18.19 -4.66 12.29
CA VAL A 134 -19.01 -4.94 11.11
C VAL A 134 -20.39 -4.30 11.23
N ALA A 135 -21.08 -4.53 12.34
CA ALA A 135 -22.44 -4.02 12.55
C ALA A 135 -22.49 -2.47 12.53
N SER A 136 -21.49 -1.81 13.09
CA SER A 136 -21.37 -0.34 13.11
C SER A 136 -20.68 0.25 11.87
N LYS A 137 -20.22 -0.59 10.93
CA LYS A 137 -19.43 -0.17 9.76
C LYS A 137 -18.19 0.64 10.15
N THR A 138 -17.57 0.31 11.27
CA THR A 138 -16.37 0.99 11.77
C THR A 138 -15.16 0.48 11.00
N ALA A 139 -14.49 1.38 10.29
CA ALA A 139 -13.24 1.10 9.59
C ALA A 139 -12.02 1.34 10.50
N GLY A 140 -10.88 0.71 10.16
CA GLY A 140 -9.60 0.98 10.82
C GLY A 140 -9.43 0.33 12.20
N VAL A 141 -10.22 -0.70 12.51
CA VAL A 141 -10.00 -1.52 13.71
C VAL A 141 -8.76 -2.38 13.51
N ASN A 142 -7.76 -2.19 14.36
CA ASN A 142 -6.50 -2.94 14.31
C ASN A 142 -6.37 -3.81 15.56
N VAL A 143 -5.96 -5.05 15.38
CA VAL A 143 -5.70 -6.01 16.44
C VAL A 143 -4.29 -6.53 16.32
N LEU A 144 -3.51 -6.47 17.39
CA LEU A 144 -2.18 -7.04 17.47
C LEU A 144 -2.21 -8.36 18.27
N LEU A 145 -1.93 -9.47 17.58
CA LEU A 145 -1.70 -10.77 18.21
C LEU A 145 -0.19 -10.98 18.39
N TYR A 146 0.28 -11.11 19.60
CA TYR A 146 1.71 -11.28 19.89
C TYR A 146 1.96 -12.54 20.73
N GLY A 147 3.21 -13.02 20.70
CA GLY A 147 3.62 -14.24 21.42
C GLY A 147 4.64 -15.06 20.62
N PRO A 148 5.16 -16.16 21.18
CA PRO A 148 6.16 -16.99 20.54
C PRO A 148 5.71 -17.52 19.16
N PRO A 149 6.65 -17.84 18.26
CA PRO A 149 6.34 -18.56 17.02
C PRO A 149 5.64 -19.89 17.29
N GLY A 150 4.75 -20.31 16.39
CA GLY A 150 4.08 -21.62 16.48
C GLY A 150 2.91 -21.71 17.48
N THR A 151 2.52 -20.61 18.15
CA THR A 151 1.42 -20.63 19.13
C THR A 151 0.01 -20.50 18.53
N GLY A 152 -0.13 -20.62 17.22
CA GLY A 152 -1.44 -20.61 16.55
C GLY A 152 -2.07 -19.23 16.32
N LYS A 153 -1.29 -18.12 16.42
CA LYS A 153 -1.83 -16.75 16.23
C LYS A 153 -2.57 -16.55 14.90
N THR A 154 -2.01 -17.07 13.82
CA THR A 154 -2.63 -16.99 12.49
C THR A 154 -3.93 -17.77 12.44
N GLU A 155 -3.96 -18.98 13.01
CA GLU A 155 -5.18 -19.78 13.07
C GLU A 155 -6.24 -19.12 13.97
N LEU A 156 -5.83 -18.54 15.10
CA LEU A 156 -6.72 -17.76 15.97
C LEU A 156 -7.36 -16.60 15.21
N ALA A 157 -6.58 -15.84 14.44
CA ALA A 157 -7.11 -14.74 13.62
C ALA A 157 -8.16 -15.25 12.60
N ARG A 158 -7.88 -16.38 11.93
CA ARG A 158 -8.80 -17.03 10.98
C ARG A 158 -10.10 -17.43 11.66
N VAL A 159 -10.01 -18.12 12.79
CA VAL A 159 -11.17 -18.57 13.56
C VAL A 159 -12.02 -17.40 14.04
N CYS A 160 -11.43 -16.36 14.59
CA CYS A 160 -12.15 -15.17 15.07
C CYS A 160 -12.82 -14.39 13.92
N ALA A 161 -12.15 -14.23 12.79
CA ALA A 161 -12.71 -13.57 11.62
C ALA A 161 -13.92 -14.34 11.08
N HIS A 162 -13.79 -15.65 10.95
CA HIS A 162 -14.88 -16.51 10.48
C HIS A 162 -16.07 -16.50 11.45
N ALA A 163 -15.80 -16.59 12.75
CA ALA A 163 -16.85 -16.52 13.78
C ALA A 163 -17.59 -15.18 13.79
N ALA A 164 -16.92 -14.11 13.36
CA ALA A 164 -17.50 -12.77 13.17
C ALA A 164 -18.18 -12.58 11.80
N GLY A 165 -18.19 -13.60 10.92
CA GLY A 165 -18.77 -13.52 9.58
C GLY A 165 -17.95 -12.71 8.59
N LEU A 166 -16.61 -12.61 8.80
CA LEU A 166 -15.69 -11.86 7.95
C LEU A 166 -14.92 -12.79 7.01
N GLU A 167 -14.64 -12.28 5.81
CA GLU A 167 -13.62 -12.85 4.93
C GLU A 167 -12.24 -12.35 5.36
N LEU A 168 -11.28 -13.25 5.48
CA LEU A 168 -9.90 -12.94 5.85
C LEU A 168 -8.99 -13.02 4.62
N PHE A 169 -8.19 -11.98 4.45
CA PHE A 169 -7.15 -11.93 3.43
C PHE A 169 -5.78 -11.80 4.10
N GLU A 170 -4.83 -12.54 3.60
CA GLU A 170 -3.44 -12.46 4.02
C GLU A 170 -2.68 -11.52 3.09
N VAL A 171 -1.93 -10.60 3.67
CA VAL A 171 -1.04 -9.71 2.92
C VAL A 171 0.33 -10.37 2.88
N GLU A 172 0.86 -10.57 1.68
CA GLU A 172 2.24 -10.98 1.52
C GLU A 172 3.12 -9.74 1.69
N TYR A 173 3.96 -9.74 2.72
CA TYR A 173 4.99 -8.72 2.83
C TYR A 173 6.00 -8.95 1.72
N ALA A 174 6.22 -7.91 0.92
CA ALA A 174 7.47 -7.80 0.21
C ALA A 174 8.52 -7.39 1.25
N ASP A 175 9.50 -8.22 1.46
CA ASP A 175 10.71 -7.89 2.21
C ASP A 175 11.48 -6.75 1.51
#